data_54dac5c5fd9f6d8348ba191ef99d16a9
#
_entry.id   54dac5c5fd9f6d8348ba191ef99d16a9
#
_cell.length_a   1.000
_cell.length_b   1.000
_cell.length_c   1.000
_cell.angle_alpha   90.00
_cell.angle_beta   90.00
_cell.angle_gamma   90.00
#
_symmetry.space_group_name_H-M   'P 1'
#
loop_
_entity.id
_entity.type
_entity.pdbx_description
1 polymer ?
#
loop_
_entity_poly.entity_id
_entity_poly.type
_entity_poly.pdbx_seq_one_letter_code
_entity_poly.pdbx_strand_id
1 'polypeptide(L)'
;MALNNSLYLFLSYAVLILYGLSLILILIYSLTQLNMLRYFLKYQQSKPKKAPIPTPTHWPSVTIQLPLYNELYVVERLLACITALDYPLDKLQIQVLDDSTDESLALTGSLVQQYQKKGFPIEHLHRTHREEYKAGALKEGLKTASGEFIAIFDADFLPESDWLRQTVPTFQNPDVGVVQTRWGHLNKMHSVWTSVQAFALDAHFLLEQIGRNQQKHFINFNGTAGIWRKSCILDAGNWQGDTLTEDLDLSYRAQLKQWKFVYREDIVTPAELPITLSAIRSQQFRWNKGGAENFQKMIKKVIRSKELSLGTKFNAVIHLLNSTLFLSVFLVSFLSVPLLYIKSAFPVFDSLFTWSSLFILSTLIFFTCYWFVHRTIYGSGVASFLNYSWRFIQFYCLVIGFSVHNSVAVLEGHWGKKSPFVRTPKFNSNDGKKVTVKNKYIPKKISAFTLLEFVFSFYFLFGLYSALIMGETSDFWILPFHLILFIGFSSISIFGMKQRL
;
A
#
# COMPACT_ATOMS: atom_id res chain seq x y z
N MET A 1 -39.01 27.53 -18.71
CA MET A 1 -39.02 26.91 -17.36
C MET A 1 -39.07 25.38 -17.44
N ALA A 2 -39.98 24.72 -18.17
CA ALA A 2 -40.10 23.27 -18.18
C ALA A 2 -38.83 22.51 -18.67
N LEU A 3 -38.13 23.03 -19.68
CA LEU A 3 -36.90 22.41 -20.21
C LEU A 3 -35.76 22.45 -19.16
N ASN A 4 -35.65 23.51 -18.36
CA ASN A 4 -34.66 23.64 -17.30
C ASN A 4 -34.95 22.65 -16.17
N ASN A 5 -36.21 22.43 -15.80
CA ASN A 5 -36.58 21.46 -14.76
C ASN A 5 -36.27 20.02 -15.16
N SER A 6 -36.53 19.66 -16.44
CA SER A 6 -36.22 18.31 -16.95
C SER A 6 -34.71 18.03 -16.99
N LEU A 7 -33.90 19.01 -17.42
CA LEU A 7 -32.45 18.89 -17.40
C LEU A 7 -31.91 18.78 -15.95
N TYR A 8 -32.41 19.60 -15.04
CA TYR A 8 -32.00 19.57 -13.64
C TYR A 8 -32.34 18.22 -12.97
N LEU A 9 -33.54 17.71 -13.24
CA LEU A 9 -33.94 16.39 -12.77
C LEU A 9 -33.08 15.27 -13.35
N PHE A 10 -32.78 15.30 -14.66
CA PHE A 10 -31.86 14.32 -15.27
C PHE A 10 -30.46 14.33 -14.65
N LEU A 11 -29.89 15.53 -14.45
CA LEU A 11 -28.59 15.66 -13.79
C LEU A 11 -28.63 15.15 -12.35
N SER A 12 -29.74 15.38 -11.63
CA SER A 12 -29.94 14.87 -10.27
C SER A 12 -29.91 13.33 -10.22
N TYR A 13 -30.58 12.66 -11.16
CA TYR A 13 -30.50 11.20 -11.27
C TYR A 13 -29.07 10.72 -11.56
N ALA A 14 -28.35 11.37 -12.47
CA ALA A 14 -26.96 11.00 -12.76
C ALA A 14 -26.04 11.12 -11.51
N VAL A 15 -26.19 12.20 -10.75
CA VAL A 15 -25.48 12.43 -9.46
C VAL A 15 -25.83 11.34 -8.45
N LEU A 16 -27.12 11.04 -8.27
CA LEU A 16 -27.60 10.03 -7.33
C LEU A 16 -27.12 8.62 -7.68
N ILE A 17 -27.13 8.25 -8.95
CA ILE A 17 -26.65 6.96 -9.44
C ILE A 17 -25.14 6.83 -9.15
N LEU A 18 -24.35 7.83 -9.53
CA LEU A 18 -22.89 7.81 -9.34
C LEU A 18 -22.51 7.77 -7.84
N TYR A 19 -23.21 8.53 -7.03
CA TYR A 19 -23.07 8.52 -5.59
C TYR A 19 -23.42 7.16 -4.99
N GLY A 20 -24.59 6.60 -5.36
CA GLY A 20 -25.06 5.30 -4.89
C GLY A 20 -24.13 4.16 -5.27
N LEU A 21 -23.64 4.11 -6.52
CA LEU A 21 -22.66 3.10 -6.96
C LEU A 21 -21.35 3.20 -6.15
N SER A 22 -20.89 4.42 -5.87
CA SER A 22 -19.70 4.64 -5.06
C SER A 22 -19.89 4.14 -3.61
N LEU A 23 -21.04 4.42 -3.00
CA LEU A 23 -21.39 3.94 -1.66
C LEU A 23 -21.49 2.40 -1.62
N ILE A 24 -22.11 1.78 -2.62
CA ILE A 24 -22.22 0.32 -2.73
C ILE A 24 -20.83 -0.33 -2.79
N LEU A 25 -19.91 0.21 -3.59
CA LEU A 25 -18.54 -0.31 -3.67
C LEU A 25 -17.83 -0.21 -2.32
N ILE A 26 -17.94 0.93 -1.63
CA ILE A 26 -17.37 1.14 -0.29
C ILE A 26 -17.97 0.14 0.71
N LEU A 27 -19.29 -0.10 0.66
CA LEU A 27 -19.95 -1.06 1.55
C LEU A 27 -19.48 -2.50 1.29
N ILE A 28 -19.46 -2.93 0.03
CA ILE A 28 -18.96 -4.27 -0.33
C ILE A 28 -17.54 -4.47 0.20
N TYR A 29 -16.67 -3.47 0.01
CA TYR A 29 -15.30 -3.55 0.52
C TYR A 29 -15.28 -3.60 2.05
N SER A 30 -16.06 -2.78 2.75
CA SER A 30 -16.12 -2.81 4.21
C SER A 30 -16.59 -4.16 4.75
N LEU A 31 -17.57 -4.80 4.09
CA LEU A 31 -18.02 -6.14 4.45
C LEU A 31 -16.92 -7.20 4.25
N THR A 32 -16.10 -7.05 3.22
CA THR A 32 -14.94 -7.95 3.06
C THR A 32 -13.90 -7.73 4.17
N GLN A 33 -13.68 -6.50 4.63
CA GLN A 33 -12.81 -6.21 5.78
C GLN A 33 -13.36 -6.85 7.06
N LEU A 34 -14.67 -6.81 7.28
CA LEU A 34 -15.32 -7.46 8.42
C LEU A 34 -15.13 -8.99 8.36
N ASN A 35 -15.25 -9.58 7.17
CA ASN A 35 -14.94 -11.01 6.99
C ASN A 35 -13.46 -11.32 7.30
N MET A 36 -12.53 -10.48 6.84
CA MET A 36 -11.09 -10.63 7.17
C MET A 36 -10.84 -10.51 8.67
N LEU A 37 -11.54 -9.59 9.37
CA LEU A 37 -11.46 -9.46 10.82
C LEU A 37 -11.85 -10.76 11.52
N ARG A 38 -12.92 -11.43 11.08
CA ARG A 38 -13.32 -12.73 11.63
C ARG A 38 -12.18 -13.76 11.57
N TYR A 39 -11.49 -13.87 10.44
CA TYR A 39 -10.38 -14.81 10.28
C TYR A 39 -9.12 -14.36 11.01
N PHE A 40 -8.86 -13.06 11.08
CA PHE A 40 -7.78 -12.50 11.90
C PHE A 40 -7.98 -12.83 13.38
N LEU A 41 -9.18 -12.64 13.93
CA LEU A 41 -9.49 -12.96 15.34
C LEU A 41 -9.34 -14.45 15.63
N LYS A 42 -9.83 -15.31 14.72
CA LYS A 42 -9.66 -16.75 14.82
C LYS A 42 -8.17 -17.15 14.82
N TYR A 43 -7.38 -16.54 13.93
CA TYR A 43 -5.94 -16.75 13.88
C TYR A 43 -5.26 -16.34 15.18
N GLN A 44 -5.59 -15.16 15.74
CA GLN A 44 -5.01 -14.70 17.00
C GLN A 44 -5.30 -15.62 18.18
N GLN A 45 -6.47 -16.27 18.20
CA GLN A 45 -6.83 -17.26 19.22
C GLN A 45 -6.08 -18.59 19.06
N SER A 46 -5.83 -18.99 17.82
CA SER A 46 -5.17 -20.26 17.49
C SER A 46 -3.68 -20.10 17.17
N LYS A 47 -3.11 -18.91 17.37
CA LYS A 47 -1.72 -18.60 17.04
C LYS A 47 -0.80 -19.60 17.74
N PRO A 48 -0.03 -20.40 16.98
CA PRO A 48 0.88 -21.38 17.59
C PRO A 48 1.93 -20.62 18.43
N LYS A 49 2.24 -21.15 19.62
CA LYS A 49 3.43 -20.72 20.35
C LYS A 49 4.62 -20.87 19.41
N LYS A 50 5.55 -19.89 19.41
CA LYS A 50 6.77 -19.96 18.59
C LYS A 50 7.39 -21.36 18.72
N ALA A 51 7.16 -22.19 17.68
CA ALA A 51 7.85 -23.47 17.61
C ALA A 51 9.34 -23.19 17.39
N PRO A 52 10.24 -24.01 17.95
CA PRO A 52 11.65 -23.95 17.60
C PRO A 52 11.76 -24.02 16.07
N ILE A 53 12.55 -23.13 15.49
CA ILE A 53 12.78 -23.15 14.04
C ILE A 53 13.49 -24.44 13.73
N PRO A 54 12.92 -25.32 12.87
CA PRO A 54 13.60 -26.56 12.51
C PRO A 54 14.93 -26.18 11.84
N THR A 55 16.04 -26.60 12.40
CA THR A 55 17.35 -26.41 11.75
C THR A 55 17.43 -27.45 10.63
N PRO A 56 17.41 -27.05 9.34
CA PRO A 56 17.56 -28.00 8.25
C PRO A 56 18.91 -28.71 8.36
N THR A 57 18.99 -29.98 8.03
CA THR A 57 20.24 -30.71 7.92
C THR A 57 21.15 -30.14 6.82
N HIS A 58 20.53 -29.59 5.77
CA HIS A 58 21.20 -28.90 4.67
C HIS A 58 20.51 -27.56 4.38
N TRP A 59 21.27 -26.49 4.43
CA TRP A 59 20.80 -25.16 4.03
C TRP A 59 20.78 -25.04 2.51
N PRO A 60 19.63 -24.72 1.88
CA PRO A 60 19.57 -24.48 0.43
C PRO A 60 20.28 -23.20 0.05
N SER A 61 20.63 -23.04 -1.23
CA SER A 61 21.24 -21.82 -1.74
C SER A 61 20.22 -20.68 -1.85
N VAL A 62 20.64 -19.47 -1.43
CA VAL A 62 19.83 -18.25 -1.48
C VAL A 62 20.58 -17.16 -2.22
N THR A 63 19.94 -16.51 -3.18
CA THR A 63 20.40 -15.24 -3.74
C THR A 63 19.60 -14.10 -3.14
N ILE A 64 20.27 -13.10 -2.57
CA ILE A 64 19.66 -11.85 -2.12
C ILE A 64 19.79 -10.83 -3.24
N GLN A 65 18.68 -10.29 -3.71
CA GLN A 65 18.61 -9.22 -4.71
C GLN A 65 18.28 -7.88 -4.04
N LEU A 66 19.17 -6.89 -4.27
CA LEU A 66 19.08 -5.54 -3.73
C LEU A 66 18.92 -4.54 -4.90
N PRO A 67 17.68 -4.26 -5.35
CA PRO A 67 17.45 -3.31 -6.42
C PRO A 67 17.66 -1.87 -5.92
N LEU A 68 18.65 -1.16 -6.49
CA LEU A 68 19.05 0.20 -6.14
C LEU A 68 18.86 1.17 -7.30
N TYR A 69 18.45 2.40 -6.96
CA TYR A 69 18.44 3.53 -7.89
C TYR A 69 18.60 4.84 -7.14
N ASN A 70 19.77 5.48 -7.22
CA ASN A 70 20.09 6.75 -6.56
C ASN A 70 19.84 6.72 -5.03
N GLU A 71 20.30 5.67 -4.34
CA GLU A 71 20.03 5.42 -2.90
C GLU A 71 21.17 5.89 -1.98
N LEU A 72 21.75 7.09 -2.27
CA LEU A 72 22.92 7.66 -1.62
C LEU A 72 22.90 7.60 -0.08
N TYR A 73 21.73 7.85 0.55
CA TYR A 73 21.63 8.03 2.00
C TYR A 73 21.42 6.73 2.79
N VAL A 74 21.10 5.62 2.13
CA VAL A 74 20.67 4.38 2.78
C VAL A 74 21.46 3.14 2.38
N VAL A 75 22.24 3.18 1.28
CA VAL A 75 22.95 2.01 0.74
C VAL A 75 23.97 1.44 1.73
N GLU A 76 24.70 2.27 2.45
CA GLU A 76 25.69 1.81 3.45
C GLU A 76 25.02 1.01 4.57
N ARG A 77 23.91 1.53 5.10
CA ARG A 77 23.11 0.87 6.15
C ARG A 77 22.53 -0.45 5.64
N LEU A 78 22.04 -0.47 4.41
CA LEU A 78 21.52 -1.69 3.79
C LEU A 78 22.59 -2.78 3.70
N LEU A 79 23.74 -2.47 3.10
CA LEU A 79 24.80 -3.45 2.91
C LEU A 79 25.35 -3.97 4.25
N ALA A 80 25.49 -3.10 5.24
CA ALA A 80 25.87 -3.51 6.60
C ALA A 80 24.87 -4.48 7.23
N CYS A 81 23.56 -4.23 7.04
CA CYS A 81 22.51 -5.10 7.54
C CYS A 81 22.48 -6.46 6.81
N ILE A 82 22.56 -6.45 5.49
CA ILE A 82 22.49 -7.68 4.66
C ILE A 82 23.72 -8.57 4.91
N THR A 83 24.90 -8.00 5.08
CA THR A 83 26.13 -8.77 5.38
C THR A 83 26.17 -9.28 6.82
N ALA A 84 25.30 -8.81 7.70
CA ALA A 84 25.14 -9.31 9.07
C ALA A 84 24.13 -10.48 9.18
N LEU A 85 23.53 -10.91 8.07
CA LEU A 85 22.61 -12.05 8.08
C LEU A 85 23.34 -13.36 8.42
N ASP A 86 22.79 -14.11 9.38
CA ASP A 86 23.28 -15.41 9.81
C ASP A 86 22.85 -16.50 8.83
N TYR A 87 23.66 -16.74 7.81
CA TYR A 87 23.47 -17.79 6.81
C TYR A 87 24.81 -18.30 6.30
N PRO A 88 24.96 -19.60 5.96
CA PRO A 88 26.24 -20.14 5.45
C PRO A 88 26.70 -19.39 4.19
N LEU A 89 27.90 -18.84 4.19
CA LEU A 89 28.40 -17.99 3.11
C LEU A 89 28.57 -18.77 1.78
N ASP A 90 28.84 -20.08 1.85
CA ASP A 90 28.92 -20.97 0.68
C ASP A 90 27.52 -21.26 0.04
N LYS A 91 26.46 -20.91 0.74
CA LYS A 91 25.06 -21.02 0.30
C LYS A 91 24.41 -19.67 0.01
N LEU A 92 25.16 -18.60 0.11
CA LEU A 92 24.66 -17.22 -0.06
C LEU A 92 25.27 -16.60 -1.34
N GLN A 93 24.47 -15.82 -2.06
CA GLN A 93 24.90 -14.89 -3.08
C GLN A 93 24.17 -13.56 -2.84
N ILE A 94 24.89 -12.45 -2.91
CA ILE A 94 24.31 -11.11 -2.76
C ILE A 94 24.51 -10.35 -4.08
N GLN A 95 23.40 -9.99 -4.73
CA GLN A 95 23.39 -9.21 -5.97
C GLN A 95 22.90 -7.79 -5.67
N VAL A 96 23.80 -6.81 -5.83
CA VAL A 96 23.45 -5.39 -5.79
C VAL A 96 23.10 -4.97 -7.21
N LEU A 97 21.79 -4.85 -7.48
CA LEU A 97 21.23 -4.54 -8.80
C LEU A 97 21.08 -3.03 -8.92
N ASP A 98 22.10 -2.37 -9.46
CA ASP A 98 22.25 -0.91 -9.39
C ASP A 98 21.96 -0.22 -10.72
N ASP A 99 20.88 0.53 -10.78
CA ASP A 99 20.47 1.37 -11.90
C ASP A 99 20.85 2.85 -11.69
N SER A 100 21.68 3.17 -10.69
CA SER A 100 21.99 4.54 -10.30
C SER A 100 22.73 5.31 -11.40
N THR A 101 22.45 6.61 -11.47
CA THR A 101 22.98 7.56 -12.46
C THR A 101 23.71 8.74 -11.81
N ASP A 102 23.88 8.72 -10.49
CA ASP A 102 24.54 9.78 -9.72
C ASP A 102 25.70 9.21 -8.86
N GLU A 103 26.22 10.02 -7.94
CA GLU A 103 27.34 9.63 -7.07
C GLU A 103 27.07 8.39 -6.20
N SER A 104 25.81 7.98 -6.04
CA SER A 104 25.49 6.73 -5.33
C SER A 104 26.05 5.49 -6.01
N LEU A 105 26.24 5.50 -7.34
CA LEU A 105 26.86 4.42 -8.08
C LEU A 105 28.31 4.17 -7.64
N ALA A 106 29.12 5.24 -7.55
CA ALA A 106 30.51 5.14 -7.10
C ALA A 106 30.61 4.70 -5.63
N LEU A 107 29.74 5.24 -4.77
CA LEU A 107 29.66 4.85 -3.37
C LEU A 107 29.32 3.35 -3.24
N THR A 108 28.27 2.89 -3.92
CA THR A 108 27.86 1.48 -3.92
C THR A 108 28.98 0.56 -4.38
N GLY A 109 29.64 0.90 -5.49
CA GLY A 109 30.77 0.13 -6.01
C GLY A 109 31.92 0.01 -5.01
N SER A 110 32.27 1.11 -4.31
CA SER A 110 33.34 1.10 -3.30
C SER A 110 32.98 0.23 -2.09
N LEU A 111 31.71 0.30 -1.63
CA LEU A 111 31.22 -0.52 -0.52
C LEU A 111 31.21 -2.01 -0.89
N VAL A 112 30.73 -2.36 -2.08
CA VAL A 112 30.76 -3.76 -2.56
C VAL A 112 32.18 -4.30 -2.56
N GLN A 113 33.15 -3.55 -3.11
CA GLN A 113 34.56 -3.96 -3.11
C GLN A 113 35.12 -4.17 -1.70
N GLN A 114 34.73 -3.34 -0.71
CA GLN A 114 35.13 -3.53 0.67
C GLN A 114 34.58 -4.84 1.25
N TYR A 115 33.31 -5.19 1.00
CA TYR A 115 32.72 -6.43 1.46
C TYR A 115 33.28 -7.66 0.76
N GLN A 116 33.61 -7.57 -0.55
CA GLN A 116 34.30 -8.62 -1.29
C GLN A 116 35.68 -8.93 -0.67
N LYS A 117 36.45 -7.89 -0.31
CA LYS A 117 37.75 -8.05 0.39
C LYS A 117 37.61 -8.70 1.77
N LYS A 118 36.42 -8.59 2.40
CA LYS A 118 36.10 -9.29 3.66
C LYS A 118 35.61 -10.74 3.45
N GLY A 119 35.56 -11.22 2.20
CA GLY A 119 35.16 -12.59 1.87
C GLY A 119 33.65 -12.79 1.66
N PHE A 120 32.83 -11.73 1.57
CA PHE A 120 31.41 -11.88 1.29
C PHE A 120 31.15 -12.19 -0.21
N PRO A 121 30.21 -13.11 -0.52
CA PRO A 121 29.81 -13.46 -1.90
C PRO A 121 28.87 -12.39 -2.48
N ILE A 122 29.36 -11.17 -2.65
CA ILE A 122 28.59 -10.00 -3.10
C ILE A 122 29.10 -9.51 -4.45
N GLU A 123 28.18 -9.19 -5.35
CA GLU A 123 28.48 -8.65 -6.68
C GLU A 123 27.69 -7.38 -6.98
N HIS A 124 28.29 -6.46 -7.75
CA HIS A 124 27.69 -5.20 -8.20
C HIS A 124 27.30 -5.32 -9.66
N LEU A 125 26.00 -5.41 -9.93
CA LEU A 125 25.43 -5.52 -11.27
C LEU A 125 24.83 -4.17 -11.67
N HIS A 126 25.57 -3.39 -12.45
CA HIS A 126 25.14 -2.09 -12.96
C HIS A 126 24.55 -2.21 -14.36
N ARG A 127 23.38 -1.56 -14.57
CA ARG A 127 22.76 -1.44 -15.89
C ARG A 127 22.83 0.00 -16.38
N THR A 128 23.28 0.19 -17.62
CA THR A 128 23.33 1.52 -18.27
C THR A 128 21.93 1.97 -18.76
N HIS A 129 21.05 1.02 -19.08
CA HIS A 129 19.68 1.29 -19.51
C HIS A 129 18.70 0.75 -18.48
N ARG A 130 17.87 1.64 -17.93
CA ARG A 130 16.89 1.35 -16.87
C ARG A 130 15.56 0.88 -17.46
N GLU A 131 15.59 -0.04 -18.42
CA GLU A 131 14.38 -0.62 -19.01
C GLU A 131 13.62 -1.46 -17.99
N GLU A 132 12.29 -1.37 -18.00
CA GLU A 132 11.39 -2.04 -17.04
C GLU A 132 11.70 -1.71 -15.57
N TYR A 133 12.51 -0.70 -15.27
CA TYR A 133 12.81 -0.23 -13.91
C TYR A 133 13.24 -1.38 -12.96
N LYS A 134 12.60 -1.48 -11.78
CA LYS A 134 12.88 -2.53 -10.78
C LYS A 134 12.61 -3.93 -11.33
N ALA A 135 11.51 -4.14 -12.06
CA ALA A 135 11.20 -5.42 -12.68
C ALA A 135 12.34 -5.88 -13.61
N GLY A 136 12.86 -4.97 -14.44
CA GLY A 136 13.99 -5.24 -15.32
C GLY A 136 15.28 -5.54 -14.56
N ALA A 137 15.56 -4.84 -13.44
CA ALA A 137 16.71 -5.12 -12.60
C ALA A 137 16.64 -6.52 -11.98
N LEU A 138 15.50 -6.89 -11.39
CA LEU A 138 15.27 -8.23 -10.82
C LEU A 138 15.37 -9.32 -11.89
N LYS A 139 14.80 -9.08 -13.07
CA LYS A 139 14.85 -10.01 -14.21
C LYS A 139 16.28 -10.23 -14.70
N GLU A 140 17.08 -9.18 -14.77
CA GLU A 140 18.50 -9.26 -15.17
C GLU A 140 19.31 -10.03 -14.13
N GLY A 141 19.19 -9.68 -12.84
CA GLY A 141 19.84 -10.39 -11.74
C GLY A 141 19.47 -11.87 -11.69
N LEU A 142 18.24 -12.23 -12.09
CA LEU A 142 17.80 -13.63 -12.09
C LEU A 142 18.57 -14.51 -13.07
N LYS A 143 19.18 -13.95 -14.14
CA LYS A 143 19.99 -14.69 -15.11
C LYS A 143 21.24 -15.30 -14.48
N THR A 144 21.87 -14.58 -13.53
CA THR A 144 23.10 -14.99 -12.85
C THR A 144 22.86 -15.47 -11.41
N ALA A 145 21.60 -15.41 -10.93
CA ALA A 145 21.25 -15.88 -9.59
C ALA A 145 21.47 -17.40 -9.46
N SER A 146 22.37 -17.81 -8.56
CA SER A 146 22.70 -19.21 -8.28
C SER A 146 21.77 -19.86 -7.24
N GLY A 147 21.05 -19.05 -6.45
CA GLY A 147 20.17 -19.51 -5.38
C GLY A 147 18.94 -20.27 -5.87
N GLU A 148 18.55 -21.30 -5.14
CA GLU A 148 17.25 -21.96 -5.28
C GLU A 148 16.13 -20.97 -4.88
N PHE A 149 16.43 -20.11 -3.91
CA PHE A 149 15.52 -19.09 -3.41
C PHE A 149 16.08 -17.69 -3.67
N ILE A 150 15.17 -16.75 -3.94
CA ILE A 150 15.49 -15.34 -4.23
C ILE A 150 14.85 -14.47 -3.15
N ALA A 151 15.65 -13.93 -2.24
CA ALA A 151 15.22 -12.95 -1.26
C ALA A 151 15.36 -11.53 -1.82
N ILE A 152 14.41 -10.64 -1.59
CA ILE A 152 14.40 -9.29 -2.15
C ILE A 152 14.25 -8.28 -1.04
N PHE A 153 15.17 -7.28 -0.99
CA PHE A 153 15.10 -6.17 -0.06
C PHE A 153 15.32 -4.84 -0.79
N ASP A 154 14.36 -3.93 -0.63
CA ASP A 154 14.53 -2.54 -1.03
C ASP A 154 15.54 -1.82 -0.13
N ALA A 155 16.08 -0.71 -0.58
CA ALA A 155 17.19 0.00 0.05
C ALA A 155 17.00 0.43 1.51
N ASP A 156 15.77 0.53 1.98
CA ASP A 156 15.40 0.97 3.32
C ASP A 156 14.94 -0.15 4.26
N PHE A 157 14.94 -1.40 3.81
CA PHE A 157 14.54 -2.56 4.60
C PHE A 157 15.72 -3.16 5.35
N LEU A 158 15.54 -3.40 6.64
CA LEU A 158 16.56 -3.89 7.56
C LEU A 158 16.09 -5.18 8.23
N PRO A 159 16.32 -6.36 7.58
CA PRO A 159 15.99 -7.64 8.21
C PRO A 159 16.85 -7.91 9.44
N GLU A 160 16.30 -8.61 10.44
CA GLU A 160 17.05 -9.15 11.58
C GLU A 160 18.02 -10.23 11.11
N SER A 161 19.11 -10.45 11.86
CA SER A 161 20.19 -11.36 11.45
C SER A 161 19.73 -12.79 11.15
N ASP A 162 18.72 -13.29 11.86
CA ASP A 162 18.18 -14.64 11.72
C ASP A 162 17.03 -14.76 10.67
N TRP A 163 16.76 -13.69 9.92
CA TRP A 163 15.62 -13.60 8.99
C TRP A 163 15.59 -14.75 7.97
N LEU A 164 16.72 -15.10 7.35
CA LEU A 164 16.81 -16.21 6.41
C LEU A 164 16.57 -17.56 7.11
N ARG A 165 17.14 -17.72 8.32
CA ARG A 165 16.93 -18.93 9.12
C ARG A 165 15.47 -19.15 9.51
N GLN A 166 14.71 -18.06 9.69
CA GLN A 166 13.30 -18.13 10.03
C GLN A 166 12.39 -18.34 8.81
N THR A 167 12.78 -17.87 7.63
CA THR A 167 11.92 -17.92 6.43
C THR A 167 12.14 -19.15 5.56
N VAL A 168 13.40 -19.53 5.31
CA VAL A 168 13.80 -20.62 4.40
C VAL A 168 13.16 -21.96 4.75
N PRO A 169 13.04 -22.38 6.03
CA PRO A 169 12.41 -23.65 6.39
C PRO A 169 10.95 -23.80 5.93
N THR A 170 10.26 -22.68 5.67
CA THR A 170 8.87 -22.71 5.15
C THR A 170 8.78 -23.39 3.77
N PHE A 171 9.87 -23.40 3.00
CA PHE A 171 9.94 -24.00 1.67
C PHE A 171 10.15 -25.51 1.65
N GLN A 172 10.17 -26.18 2.81
CA GLN A 172 10.11 -27.64 2.87
C GLN A 172 8.86 -28.17 2.16
N ASN A 173 7.77 -27.41 2.12
CA ASN A 173 6.65 -27.72 1.24
C ASN A 173 6.98 -27.25 -0.19
N PRO A 174 7.06 -28.17 -1.18
CA PRO A 174 7.43 -27.84 -2.56
C PRO A 174 6.41 -26.93 -3.28
N ASP A 175 5.16 -26.91 -2.83
CA ASP A 175 4.10 -26.07 -3.41
C ASP A 175 4.25 -24.60 -3.02
N VAL A 176 5.08 -24.27 -2.00
CA VAL A 176 5.29 -22.90 -1.55
C VAL A 176 6.18 -22.19 -2.54
N GLY A 177 5.62 -21.19 -3.21
CA GLY A 177 6.33 -20.33 -4.14
C GLY A 177 6.88 -19.06 -3.50
N VAL A 178 6.21 -18.54 -2.45
CA VAL A 178 6.57 -17.28 -1.79
C VAL A 178 6.37 -17.35 -0.29
N VAL A 179 7.31 -16.75 0.45
CA VAL A 179 7.16 -16.37 1.86
C VAL A 179 7.26 -14.87 1.96
N GLN A 180 6.19 -14.20 2.38
CA GLN A 180 6.15 -12.76 2.64
C GLN A 180 6.21 -12.52 4.15
N THR A 181 7.07 -11.59 4.59
CA THR A 181 7.16 -11.17 6.00
C THR A 181 6.45 -9.84 6.24
N ARG A 182 6.17 -9.51 7.50
CA ARG A 182 5.50 -8.27 7.87
C ARG A 182 6.46 -7.08 7.81
N TRP A 183 6.00 -5.97 7.23
CA TRP A 183 6.75 -4.72 7.33
C TRP A 183 6.62 -4.12 8.72
N GLY A 184 7.75 -3.69 9.26
CA GLY A 184 7.84 -2.82 10.43
C GLY A 184 8.16 -1.38 10.03
N HIS A 185 8.23 -0.48 11.02
CA HIS A 185 8.40 0.95 10.77
C HIS A 185 9.52 1.51 11.64
N LEU A 186 10.60 2.02 11.01
CA LEU A 186 11.79 2.58 11.69
C LEU A 186 11.53 3.97 12.27
N ASN A 187 10.61 4.73 11.68
CA ASN A 187 10.41 6.16 11.96
C ASN A 187 8.92 6.53 12.14
N LYS A 188 8.13 5.62 12.72
CA LYS A 188 6.67 5.84 12.92
C LYS A 188 6.34 7.04 13.81
N MET A 189 7.25 7.40 14.73
CA MET A 189 7.07 8.51 15.68
C MET A 189 7.64 9.84 15.16
N HIS A 190 8.21 9.87 13.95
CA HIS A 190 8.84 11.06 13.39
C HIS A 190 7.85 12.22 13.17
N SER A 191 6.63 11.92 12.76
CA SER A 191 5.57 12.91 12.51
C SER A 191 4.17 12.29 12.52
N VAL A 192 3.13 13.12 12.52
CA VAL A 192 1.74 12.66 12.33
C VAL A 192 1.61 11.89 10.99
N TRP A 193 2.31 12.34 9.94
CA TRP A 193 2.28 11.70 8.61
C TRP A 193 2.84 10.29 8.64
N THR A 194 3.98 10.08 9.28
CA THR A 194 4.57 8.73 9.42
C THR A 194 3.72 7.85 10.35
N SER A 195 3.15 8.43 11.41
CA SER A 195 2.26 7.71 12.32
C SER A 195 0.99 7.20 11.63
N VAL A 196 0.39 8.01 10.74
CA VAL A 196 -0.80 7.60 9.97
C VAL A 196 -0.46 6.59 8.89
N GLN A 197 0.68 6.72 8.23
CA GLN A 197 1.15 5.69 7.28
C GLN A 197 1.38 4.35 7.98
N ALA A 198 2.05 4.35 9.13
CA ALA A 198 2.23 3.15 9.96
C ALA A 198 0.87 2.52 10.32
N PHE A 199 -0.10 3.33 10.75
CA PHE A 199 -1.44 2.89 11.12
C PHE A 199 -2.16 2.19 9.94
N ALA A 200 -2.07 2.75 8.74
CA ALA A 200 -2.65 2.17 7.53
C ALA A 200 -1.96 0.85 7.12
N LEU A 201 -0.62 0.82 7.16
CA LEU A 201 0.17 -0.37 6.82
C LEU A 201 -0.01 -1.49 7.84
N ASP A 202 -0.11 -1.16 9.14
CA ASP A 202 -0.40 -2.16 10.18
C ASP A 202 -1.75 -2.86 9.91
N ALA A 203 -2.78 -2.13 9.44
CA ALA A 203 -4.04 -2.73 9.05
C ALA A 203 -3.90 -3.63 7.80
N HIS A 204 -3.14 -3.19 6.79
CA HIS A 204 -2.86 -4.02 5.62
C HIS A 204 -2.15 -5.33 6.00
N PHE A 205 -1.07 -5.25 6.78
CA PHE A 205 -0.27 -6.43 7.11
C PHE A 205 -0.94 -7.35 8.14
N LEU A 206 -1.61 -6.81 9.15
CA LEU A 206 -2.21 -7.63 10.21
C LEU A 206 -3.64 -8.07 9.89
N LEU A 207 -4.46 -7.21 9.28
CA LEU A 207 -5.84 -7.58 8.97
C LEU A 207 -5.95 -8.27 7.61
N GLU A 208 -5.50 -7.58 6.55
CA GLU A 208 -5.76 -8.03 5.19
C GLU A 208 -4.89 -9.23 4.78
N GLN A 209 -3.57 -9.17 5.00
CA GLN A 209 -2.68 -10.27 4.62
C GLN A 209 -2.98 -11.53 5.44
N ILE A 210 -3.18 -11.42 6.76
CA ILE A 210 -3.57 -12.57 7.59
C ILE A 210 -4.95 -13.06 7.18
N GLY A 211 -5.93 -12.17 7.04
CA GLY A 211 -7.31 -12.54 6.72
C GLY A 211 -7.41 -13.30 5.40
N ARG A 212 -6.73 -12.83 4.35
CA ARG A 212 -6.70 -13.52 3.05
C ARG A 212 -5.92 -14.83 3.12
N ASN A 213 -4.76 -14.86 3.75
CA ASN A 213 -3.92 -16.05 3.84
C ASN A 213 -4.62 -17.18 4.61
N GLN A 214 -5.31 -16.88 5.72
CA GLN A 214 -6.09 -17.84 6.49
C GLN A 214 -7.28 -18.41 5.71
N GLN A 215 -7.83 -17.66 4.78
CA GLN A 215 -8.90 -18.10 3.89
C GLN A 215 -8.39 -18.83 2.63
N LYS A 216 -7.07 -18.95 2.46
CA LYS A 216 -6.42 -19.48 1.24
C LYS A 216 -6.80 -18.66 -0.02
N HIS A 217 -7.07 -17.35 0.17
CA HIS A 217 -7.26 -16.41 -0.91
C HIS A 217 -5.93 -15.80 -1.35
N PHE A 218 -5.93 -15.13 -2.48
CA PHE A 218 -4.73 -14.50 -3.00
C PHE A 218 -4.23 -13.41 -2.07
N ILE A 219 -2.93 -13.49 -1.75
CA ILE A 219 -2.16 -12.43 -1.10
C ILE A 219 -1.11 -11.92 -2.07
N ASN A 220 -0.58 -10.74 -1.82
CA ASN A 220 0.51 -10.22 -2.64
C ASN A 220 1.86 -10.32 -1.91
N PHE A 221 2.91 -10.59 -2.68
CA PHE A 221 4.23 -10.15 -2.35
C PHE A 221 4.26 -8.62 -2.47
N ASN A 222 4.73 -7.93 -1.44
CA ASN A 222 4.67 -6.47 -1.35
C ASN A 222 5.93 -5.79 -1.93
N GLY A 223 6.56 -6.41 -2.91
CA GLY A 223 7.74 -5.89 -3.60
C GLY A 223 9.06 -6.14 -2.88
N THR A 224 9.06 -6.40 -1.58
CA THR A 224 10.24 -6.50 -0.73
C THR A 224 9.96 -7.26 0.55
N ALA A 225 11.01 -7.56 1.34
CA ALA A 225 10.92 -8.30 2.60
C ALA A 225 10.19 -9.64 2.44
N GLY A 226 10.56 -10.37 1.42
CA GLY A 226 10.06 -11.70 1.15
C GLY A 226 11.02 -12.49 0.29
N ILE A 227 10.74 -13.78 0.18
CA ILE A 227 11.59 -14.73 -0.52
C ILE A 227 10.74 -15.58 -1.48
N TRP A 228 11.23 -15.76 -2.67
CA TRP A 228 10.61 -16.51 -3.73
C TRP A 228 11.36 -17.80 -4.02
N ARG A 229 10.65 -18.87 -4.34
CA ARG A 229 11.26 -20.00 -5.04
C ARG A 229 11.55 -19.59 -6.48
N LYS A 230 12.81 -19.75 -6.94
CA LYS A 230 13.24 -19.34 -8.28
C LYS A 230 12.40 -19.99 -9.38
N SER A 231 12.08 -21.30 -9.24
CA SER A 231 11.20 -21.99 -10.18
C SER A 231 9.79 -21.41 -10.26
N CYS A 232 9.25 -20.88 -9.16
CA CYS A 232 7.96 -20.18 -9.15
C CYS A 232 8.00 -18.90 -9.98
N ILE A 233 9.07 -18.08 -9.85
CA ILE A 233 9.24 -16.86 -10.66
C ILE A 233 9.26 -17.22 -12.15
N LEU A 234 10.06 -18.22 -12.52
CA LEU A 234 10.22 -18.64 -13.91
C LEU A 234 8.91 -19.25 -14.46
N ASP A 235 8.27 -20.14 -13.72
CA ASP A 235 7.00 -20.73 -14.13
C ASP A 235 5.91 -19.69 -14.29
N ALA A 236 5.83 -18.70 -13.39
CA ALA A 236 4.87 -17.60 -13.50
C ALA A 236 5.18 -16.61 -14.66
N GLY A 237 6.22 -16.83 -15.45
CA GLY A 237 6.60 -16.02 -16.62
C GLY A 237 7.48 -14.82 -16.29
N ASN A 238 8.28 -14.92 -15.20
CA ASN A 238 9.29 -13.95 -14.79
C ASN A 238 8.73 -12.55 -14.47
N TRP A 239 9.60 -11.65 -14.04
CA TRP A 239 9.28 -10.24 -13.78
C TRP A 239 8.88 -9.53 -15.10
N GLN A 240 7.85 -8.68 -15.01
CA GLN A 240 7.32 -7.88 -16.12
C GLN A 240 7.12 -6.45 -15.65
N GLY A 241 7.61 -5.48 -16.43
CA GLY A 241 7.56 -4.05 -16.11
C GLY A 241 6.44 -3.28 -16.79
N ASP A 242 5.39 -3.96 -17.26
CA ASP A 242 4.26 -3.36 -17.96
C ASP A 242 3.21 -2.74 -17.02
N THR A 243 3.34 -2.97 -15.71
CA THR A 243 2.57 -2.32 -14.62
C THR A 243 3.52 -1.66 -13.62
N LEU A 244 3.05 -0.63 -12.89
CA LEU A 244 3.85 0.06 -11.86
C LEU A 244 3.99 -0.74 -10.55
N THR A 245 3.32 -1.91 -10.44
CA THR A 245 3.42 -2.85 -9.32
C THR A 245 3.68 -4.25 -9.87
N GLU A 246 4.94 -4.48 -10.26
CA GLU A 246 5.44 -5.74 -10.80
C GLU A 246 5.28 -6.91 -9.84
N ASP A 247 5.30 -6.60 -8.56
CA ASP A 247 5.12 -7.52 -7.44
C ASP A 247 3.70 -8.09 -7.36
N LEU A 248 2.69 -7.23 -7.48
CA LEU A 248 1.28 -7.64 -7.52
C LEU A 248 0.99 -8.45 -8.79
N ASP A 249 1.54 -8.03 -9.94
CA ASP A 249 1.42 -8.74 -11.21
C ASP A 249 1.96 -10.18 -11.10
N LEU A 250 3.21 -10.34 -10.65
CA LEU A 250 3.83 -11.65 -10.52
C LEU A 250 3.12 -12.51 -9.47
N SER A 251 2.66 -11.89 -8.37
CA SER A 251 1.90 -12.57 -7.31
C SER A 251 0.62 -13.20 -7.85
N TYR A 252 -0.13 -12.46 -8.67
CA TYR A 252 -1.35 -12.99 -9.29
C TYR A 252 -1.06 -14.08 -10.31
N ARG A 253 -0.05 -13.90 -11.16
CA ARG A 253 0.35 -14.91 -12.16
C ARG A 253 0.78 -16.23 -11.50
N ALA A 254 1.55 -16.17 -10.42
CA ALA A 254 2.00 -17.34 -9.68
C ALA A 254 0.83 -18.08 -9.02
N GLN A 255 -0.07 -17.36 -8.33
CA GLN A 255 -1.20 -17.99 -7.65
C GLN A 255 -2.27 -18.51 -8.63
N LEU A 256 -2.41 -17.90 -9.81
CA LEU A 256 -3.21 -18.48 -10.90
C LEU A 256 -2.65 -19.83 -11.40
N LYS A 257 -1.36 -20.09 -11.21
CA LYS A 257 -0.68 -21.37 -11.46
C LYS A 257 -0.63 -22.26 -10.22
N GLN A 258 -1.43 -21.97 -9.21
CA GLN A 258 -1.59 -22.75 -7.97
C GLN A 258 -0.39 -22.73 -7.03
N TRP A 259 0.61 -21.85 -7.23
CA TRP A 259 1.65 -21.66 -6.23
C TRP A 259 1.08 -21.12 -4.94
N LYS A 260 1.47 -21.71 -3.80
CA LYS A 260 1.04 -21.29 -2.47
C LYS A 260 1.92 -20.14 -1.97
N PHE A 261 1.29 -19.13 -1.39
CA PHE A 261 1.95 -18.03 -0.71
C PHE A 261 1.73 -18.19 0.79
N VAL A 262 2.81 -18.02 1.55
CA VAL A 262 2.79 -18.08 3.02
C VAL A 262 3.10 -16.70 3.57
N TYR A 263 2.26 -16.22 4.45
CA TYR A 263 2.48 -14.97 5.15
C TYR A 263 2.99 -15.23 6.58
N ARG A 264 4.18 -14.70 6.90
CA ARG A 264 4.84 -14.80 8.22
C ARG A 264 4.74 -13.45 8.93
N GLU A 265 3.64 -13.25 9.66
CA GLU A 265 3.38 -12.01 10.41
C GLU A 265 4.29 -11.85 11.65
N ASP A 266 4.81 -12.97 12.14
CA ASP A 266 5.71 -13.06 13.28
C ASP A 266 7.14 -12.60 12.97
N ILE A 267 7.53 -12.58 11.70
CA ILE A 267 8.82 -12.07 11.22
C ILE A 267 8.62 -10.65 10.73
N VAL A 268 9.20 -9.69 11.45
CA VAL A 268 9.07 -8.26 11.14
C VAL A 268 10.33 -7.77 10.44
N THR A 269 10.16 -7.10 9.31
CA THR A 269 11.26 -6.45 8.60
C THR A 269 11.03 -4.94 8.59
N PRO A 270 11.76 -4.18 9.45
CA PRO A 270 11.56 -2.73 9.57
C PRO A 270 12.01 -1.97 8.32
N ALA A 271 11.25 -0.93 7.96
CA ALA A 271 11.53 -0.05 6.84
C ALA A 271 11.26 1.42 7.17
N GLU A 272 11.78 2.31 6.34
CA GLU A 272 11.60 3.75 6.47
C GLU A 272 10.31 4.21 5.80
N LEU A 273 9.44 4.90 6.54
CA LEU A 273 8.27 5.56 5.99
C LEU A 273 8.63 6.90 5.35
N PRO A 274 8.04 7.27 4.21
CA PRO A 274 8.22 8.57 3.61
C PRO A 274 7.87 9.73 4.56
N ILE A 275 8.77 10.71 4.68
CA ILE A 275 8.60 11.85 5.60
C ILE A 275 8.17 13.13 4.91
N THR A 276 8.23 13.20 3.58
CA THR A 276 7.80 14.36 2.80
C THR A 276 6.54 14.07 2.00
N LEU A 277 5.70 15.09 1.79
CA LEU A 277 4.46 14.95 1.02
C LEU A 277 4.72 14.49 -0.43
N SER A 278 5.78 14.99 -1.06
CA SER A 278 6.17 14.57 -2.41
C SER A 278 6.54 13.09 -2.47
N ALA A 279 7.26 12.58 -1.47
CA ALA A 279 7.60 11.16 -1.36
C ALA A 279 6.36 10.28 -1.13
N ILE A 280 5.44 10.73 -0.24
CA ILE A 280 4.17 10.05 0.02
C ILE A 280 3.33 10.00 -1.26
N ARG A 281 3.18 11.12 -1.97
CA ARG A 281 2.44 11.17 -3.25
C ARG A 281 3.03 10.24 -4.30
N SER A 282 4.35 10.26 -4.50
CA SER A 282 5.00 9.36 -5.46
C SER A 282 4.73 7.88 -5.14
N GLN A 283 4.78 7.50 -3.86
CA GLN A 283 4.52 6.14 -3.43
C GLN A 283 3.04 5.77 -3.63
N GLN A 284 2.12 6.61 -3.16
CA GLN A 284 0.67 6.40 -3.30
C GLN A 284 0.24 6.35 -4.77
N PHE A 285 0.81 7.22 -5.61
CA PHE A 285 0.54 7.21 -7.05
C PHE A 285 0.87 5.86 -7.68
N ARG A 286 2.09 5.34 -7.41
CA ARG A 286 2.51 4.04 -7.96
C ARG A 286 1.60 2.91 -7.49
N TRP A 287 1.29 2.85 -6.19
CA TRP A 287 0.46 1.79 -5.63
C TRP A 287 -0.96 1.81 -6.21
N ASN A 288 -1.58 2.98 -6.27
CA ASN A 288 -2.95 3.09 -6.76
C ASN A 288 -3.06 2.89 -8.27
N LYS A 289 -2.14 3.48 -9.04
CA LYS A 289 -2.10 3.29 -10.49
C LYS A 289 -1.77 1.86 -10.85
N GLY A 290 -0.72 1.30 -10.24
CA GLY A 290 -0.32 -0.10 -10.46
C GLY A 290 -1.41 -1.10 -10.06
N GLY A 291 -2.17 -0.84 -8.99
CA GLY A 291 -3.34 -1.63 -8.63
C GLY A 291 -4.42 -1.62 -9.73
N ALA A 292 -4.74 -0.44 -10.27
CA ALA A 292 -5.69 -0.30 -11.38
C ALA A 292 -5.19 -0.94 -12.70
N GLU A 293 -3.89 -0.81 -13.01
CA GLU A 293 -3.24 -1.51 -14.15
C GLU A 293 -3.34 -3.03 -13.99
N ASN A 294 -3.07 -3.54 -12.78
CA ASN A 294 -3.19 -4.97 -12.48
C ASN A 294 -4.64 -5.47 -12.52
N PHE A 295 -5.61 -4.65 -12.11
CA PHE A 295 -7.02 -5.00 -12.33
C PHE A 295 -7.30 -5.25 -13.81
N GLN A 296 -6.91 -4.33 -14.70
CA GLN A 296 -7.12 -4.46 -16.14
C GLN A 296 -6.43 -5.72 -16.70
N LYS A 297 -5.20 -6.00 -16.25
CA LYS A 297 -4.39 -7.13 -16.72
C LYS A 297 -4.91 -8.48 -16.24
N MET A 298 -5.42 -8.59 -15.01
CA MET A 298 -5.69 -9.85 -14.34
C MET A 298 -7.17 -10.23 -14.25
N ILE A 299 -8.10 -9.27 -14.30
CA ILE A 299 -9.53 -9.53 -14.03
C ILE A 299 -10.11 -10.66 -14.89
N LYS A 300 -9.83 -10.63 -16.20
CA LYS A 300 -10.33 -11.67 -17.11
C LYS A 300 -9.75 -13.05 -16.80
N LYS A 301 -8.47 -13.12 -16.42
CA LYS A 301 -7.78 -14.37 -16.04
C LYS A 301 -8.36 -14.94 -14.76
N VAL A 302 -8.60 -14.11 -13.75
CA VAL A 302 -9.20 -14.50 -12.47
C VAL A 302 -10.62 -15.06 -12.67
N ILE A 303 -11.49 -14.34 -13.39
CA ILE A 303 -12.88 -14.75 -13.59
C ILE A 303 -12.96 -16.05 -14.38
N ARG A 304 -12.12 -16.22 -15.41
CA ARG A 304 -12.14 -17.38 -16.30
C ARG A 304 -11.41 -18.61 -15.73
N SER A 305 -10.62 -18.45 -14.67
CA SER A 305 -9.92 -19.60 -14.05
C SER A 305 -10.93 -20.66 -13.61
N LYS A 306 -10.69 -21.91 -13.96
CA LYS A 306 -11.51 -23.05 -13.53
C LYS A 306 -11.06 -23.60 -12.16
N GLU A 307 -9.82 -23.32 -11.78
CA GLU A 307 -9.17 -23.83 -10.56
C GLU A 307 -9.56 -23.02 -9.30
N LEU A 308 -10.10 -21.80 -9.47
CA LEU A 308 -10.43 -20.93 -8.36
C LEU A 308 -11.88 -21.11 -7.91
N SER A 309 -12.09 -21.24 -6.59
CA SER A 309 -13.42 -21.18 -6.00
C SER A 309 -14.08 -19.83 -6.22
N LEU A 310 -15.41 -19.76 -6.20
CA LEU A 310 -16.16 -18.50 -6.33
C LEU A 310 -15.76 -17.48 -5.24
N GLY A 311 -15.53 -17.95 -4.00
CA GLY A 311 -15.08 -17.12 -2.90
C GLY A 311 -13.69 -16.50 -3.18
N THR A 312 -12.75 -17.27 -3.72
CA THR A 312 -11.43 -16.78 -4.10
C THR A 312 -11.51 -15.80 -5.26
N LYS A 313 -12.33 -16.05 -6.28
CA LYS A 313 -12.57 -15.11 -7.38
C LYS A 313 -13.12 -13.79 -6.87
N PHE A 314 -14.15 -13.82 -6.03
CA PHE A 314 -14.74 -12.62 -5.43
C PHE A 314 -13.70 -11.81 -4.64
N ASN A 315 -12.95 -12.48 -3.74
CA ASN A 315 -11.90 -11.82 -2.97
C ASN A 315 -10.79 -11.24 -3.86
N ALA A 316 -10.37 -11.95 -4.91
CA ALA A 316 -9.37 -11.48 -5.86
C ALA A 316 -9.85 -10.25 -6.64
N VAL A 317 -11.12 -10.22 -7.06
CA VAL A 317 -11.73 -9.05 -7.73
C VAL A 317 -11.74 -7.84 -6.81
N ILE A 318 -12.22 -8.01 -5.57
CA ILE A 318 -12.26 -6.90 -4.59
C ILE A 318 -10.84 -6.43 -4.22
N HIS A 319 -9.88 -7.34 -4.11
CA HIS A 319 -8.48 -6.99 -3.87
C HIS A 319 -7.87 -6.16 -5.02
N LEU A 320 -8.11 -6.54 -6.27
CA LEU A 320 -7.65 -5.77 -7.43
C LEU A 320 -8.37 -4.42 -7.59
N LEU A 321 -9.64 -4.31 -7.12
CA LEU A 321 -10.41 -3.06 -7.11
C LEU A 321 -10.06 -2.14 -5.93
N ASN A 322 -9.19 -2.56 -5.00
CA ASN A 322 -8.89 -1.80 -3.78
C ASN A 322 -8.52 -0.32 -4.07
N SER A 323 -7.66 -0.08 -5.06
CA SER A 323 -7.28 1.29 -5.44
C SER A 323 -8.47 2.12 -5.95
N THR A 324 -9.48 1.51 -6.58
CA THR A 324 -10.68 2.18 -7.09
C THR A 324 -11.54 2.78 -5.97
N LEU A 325 -11.36 2.33 -4.72
CA LEU A 325 -12.03 2.94 -3.57
C LEU A 325 -11.68 4.42 -3.39
N PHE A 326 -10.46 4.84 -3.73
CA PHE A 326 -10.10 6.27 -3.65
C PHE A 326 -10.95 7.12 -4.60
N LEU A 327 -11.27 6.61 -5.79
CA LEU A 327 -12.19 7.27 -6.71
C LEU A 327 -13.61 7.32 -6.11
N SER A 328 -14.09 6.24 -5.50
CA SER A 328 -15.39 6.22 -4.83
C SER A 328 -15.45 7.18 -3.64
N VAL A 329 -14.40 7.22 -2.81
CA VAL A 329 -14.31 8.17 -1.69
C VAL A 329 -14.32 9.62 -2.20
N PHE A 330 -13.57 9.91 -3.27
CA PHE A 330 -13.58 11.25 -3.86
C PHE A 330 -14.95 11.62 -4.43
N LEU A 331 -15.59 10.71 -5.17
CA LEU A 331 -16.93 10.96 -5.73
C LEU A 331 -17.98 11.17 -4.64
N VAL A 332 -17.99 10.36 -3.59
CA VAL A 332 -18.88 10.55 -2.43
C VAL A 332 -18.61 11.92 -1.78
N SER A 333 -17.35 12.29 -1.59
CA SER A 333 -16.99 13.58 -1.02
C SER A 333 -17.44 14.74 -1.91
N PHE A 334 -17.09 14.70 -3.19
CA PHE A 334 -17.39 15.77 -4.15
C PHE A 334 -18.90 15.94 -4.36
N LEU A 335 -19.61 14.83 -4.55
CA LEU A 335 -21.06 14.86 -4.82
C LEU A 335 -21.89 15.17 -3.56
N SER A 336 -21.33 15.11 -2.36
CA SER A 336 -22.06 15.41 -1.13
C SER A 336 -22.59 16.83 -1.07
N VAL A 337 -21.91 17.82 -1.68
CA VAL A 337 -22.36 19.21 -1.71
C VAL A 337 -23.58 19.39 -2.65
N PRO A 338 -23.55 19.00 -3.95
CA PRO A 338 -24.74 19.11 -4.78
C PRO A 338 -25.92 18.28 -4.27
N LEU A 339 -25.66 17.19 -3.55
CA LEU A 339 -26.73 16.38 -2.97
C LEU A 339 -27.56 17.12 -1.92
N LEU A 340 -26.98 18.07 -1.17
CA LEU A 340 -27.73 18.93 -0.25
C LEU A 340 -28.81 19.73 -1.01
N TYR A 341 -28.46 20.28 -2.16
CA TYR A 341 -29.37 21.06 -3.00
C TYR A 341 -30.41 20.19 -3.70
N ILE A 342 -30.01 18.98 -4.15
CA ILE A 342 -30.92 18.01 -4.77
C ILE A 342 -31.97 17.54 -3.73
N LYS A 343 -31.58 17.26 -2.51
CA LYS A 343 -32.48 16.87 -1.42
C LYS A 343 -33.52 17.96 -1.17
N SER A 344 -33.07 19.20 -1.01
CA SER A 344 -33.97 20.33 -0.78
C SER A 344 -34.92 20.63 -1.94
N ALA A 345 -34.47 20.40 -3.20
CA ALA A 345 -35.27 20.67 -4.38
C ALA A 345 -36.28 19.57 -4.75
N PHE A 346 -36.02 18.32 -4.38
CA PHE A 346 -36.79 17.15 -4.81
C PHE A 346 -37.15 16.20 -3.69
N PRO A 347 -38.25 16.44 -2.95
CA PRO A 347 -38.70 15.56 -1.86
C PRO A 347 -38.96 14.11 -2.29
N VAL A 348 -39.15 13.86 -3.58
CA VAL A 348 -39.29 12.49 -4.13
C VAL A 348 -38.09 11.58 -3.83
N PHE A 349 -36.92 12.15 -3.53
CA PHE A 349 -35.71 11.41 -3.18
C PHE A 349 -35.49 11.18 -1.68
N ASP A 350 -36.37 11.65 -0.78
CA ASP A 350 -36.18 11.56 0.68
C ASP A 350 -36.00 10.13 1.17
N SER A 351 -36.74 9.17 0.61
CA SER A 351 -36.55 7.75 0.94
C SER A 351 -35.16 7.24 0.55
N LEU A 352 -34.63 7.70 -0.59
CA LEU A 352 -33.28 7.33 -1.05
C LEU A 352 -32.20 7.88 -0.12
N PHE A 353 -32.36 9.13 0.36
CA PHE A 353 -31.45 9.73 1.34
C PHE A 353 -31.51 9.00 2.69
N THR A 354 -32.70 8.62 3.13
CA THR A 354 -32.89 7.81 4.35
C THR A 354 -32.14 6.47 4.22
N TRP A 355 -32.29 5.75 3.10
CA TRP A 355 -31.55 4.51 2.85
C TRP A 355 -30.05 4.72 2.73
N SER A 356 -29.60 5.84 2.14
CA SER A 356 -28.16 6.13 2.04
C SER A 356 -27.49 6.36 3.41
N SER A 357 -28.22 6.72 4.45
CA SER A 357 -27.67 6.82 5.81
C SER A 357 -27.14 5.47 6.34
N LEU A 358 -27.64 4.33 5.84
CA LEU A 358 -27.11 3.01 6.19
C LEU A 358 -25.62 2.82 5.82
N PHE A 359 -25.10 3.60 4.90
CA PHE A 359 -23.68 3.51 4.50
C PHE A 359 -22.72 4.04 5.58
N ILE A 360 -23.22 4.71 6.64
CA ILE A 360 -22.44 5.00 7.85
C ILE A 360 -21.89 3.72 8.49
N LEU A 361 -22.60 2.59 8.26
CA LEU A 361 -22.15 1.26 8.67
C LEU A 361 -20.76 0.92 8.13
N SER A 362 -20.40 1.36 6.91
CA SER A 362 -19.07 1.16 6.35
C SER A 362 -17.99 1.80 7.22
N THR A 363 -18.19 3.03 7.67
CA THR A 363 -17.27 3.73 8.57
C THR A 363 -17.14 3.02 9.92
N LEU A 364 -18.27 2.55 10.48
CA LEU A 364 -18.28 1.80 11.74
C LEU A 364 -17.55 0.45 11.60
N ILE A 365 -17.70 -0.24 10.48
CA ILE A 365 -16.97 -1.47 10.18
C ILE A 365 -15.46 -1.20 10.12
N PHE A 366 -15.01 -0.17 9.37
CA PHE A 366 -13.60 0.19 9.32
C PHE A 366 -13.07 0.56 10.70
N PHE A 367 -13.81 1.39 11.45
CA PHE A 367 -13.45 1.77 12.81
C PHE A 367 -13.28 0.53 13.69
N THR A 368 -14.19 -0.43 13.63
CA THR A 368 -14.10 -1.67 14.40
C THR A 368 -12.91 -2.52 13.96
N CYS A 369 -12.72 -2.74 12.65
CA CYS A 369 -11.63 -3.54 12.12
C CYS A 369 -10.26 -3.00 12.53
N TYR A 370 -10.06 -1.70 12.40
CA TYR A 370 -8.80 -1.04 12.74
C TYR A 370 -8.56 -0.99 14.26
N TRP A 371 -9.62 -0.91 15.08
CA TRP A 371 -9.51 -1.04 16.53
C TRP A 371 -8.93 -2.40 16.94
N PHE A 372 -9.38 -3.47 16.35
CA PHE A 372 -8.86 -4.80 16.68
C PHE A 372 -7.40 -4.96 16.28
N VAL A 373 -6.96 -4.38 15.18
CA VAL A 373 -5.54 -4.32 14.79
C VAL A 373 -4.74 -3.50 15.80
N HIS A 374 -5.20 -2.29 16.10
CA HIS A 374 -4.53 -1.39 17.05
C HIS A 374 -4.39 -2.05 18.43
N ARG A 375 -5.46 -2.67 18.92
CA ARG A 375 -5.47 -3.39 20.19
C ARG A 375 -4.44 -4.51 20.25
N THR A 376 -4.17 -5.19 19.15
CA THR A 376 -3.18 -6.26 19.09
C THR A 376 -1.75 -5.73 19.24
N ILE A 377 -1.48 -4.50 18.78
CA ILE A 377 -0.14 -3.88 18.83
C ILE A 377 0.08 -3.12 20.13
N TYR A 378 -0.93 -2.37 20.59
CA TYR A 378 -0.79 -1.38 21.67
C TYR A 378 -1.58 -1.75 22.94
N GLY A 379 -2.22 -2.90 22.96
CA GLY A 379 -3.05 -3.35 24.08
C GLY A 379 -4.48 -2.75 24.10
N SER A 380 -5.25 -3.17 25.09
CA SER A 380 -6.65 -2.75 25.32
C SER A 380 -6.72 -1.82 26.55
N GLY A 381 -7.79 -1.05 26.64
CA GLY A 381 -8.05 -0.13 27.75
C GLY A 381 -8.51 1.23 27.25
N VAL A 382 -9.03 2.07 28.16
CA VAL A 382 -9.63 3.37 27.82
C VAL A 382 -8.58 4.30 27.13
N ALA A 383 -7.39 4.41 27.71
CA ALA A 383 -6.33 5.26 27.12
C ALA A 383 -5.90 4.79 25.72
N SER A 384 -5.80 3.46 25.50
CA SER A 384 -5.50 2.90 24.19
C SER A 384 -6.63 3.18 23.20
N PHE A 385 -7.89 3.07 23.63
CA PHE A 385 -9.05 3.35 22.79
C PHE A 385 -9.15 4.83 22.41
N LEU A 386 -8.88 5.77 23.32
CA LEU A 386 -8.86 7.20 23.03
C LEU A 386 -7.74 7.56 22.06
N ASN A 387 -6.53 7.02 22.26
CA ASN A 387 -5.41 7.20 21.32
C ASN A 387 -5.76 6.62 19.94
N TYR A 388 -6.35 5.43 19.89
CA TYR A 388 -6.83 4.82 18.66
C TYR A 388 -7.84 5.72 17.93
N SER A 389 -8.87 6.20 18.64
CA SER A 389 -9.94 7.03 18.07
C SER A 389 -9.35 8.31 17.44
N TRP A 390 -8.40 8.94 18.12
CA TRP A 390 -7.69 10.10 17.59
C TRP A 390 -6.89 9.77 16.32
N ARG A 391 -6.13 8.66 16.33
CA ARG A 391 -5.37 8.19 15.15
C ARG A 391 -6.29 7.84 13.99
N PHE A 392 -7.45 7.23 14.26
CA PHE A 392 -8.42 6.90 13.23
C PHE A 392 -8.99 8.16 12.57
N ILE A 393 -9.31 9.20 13.34
CA ILE A 393 -9.75 10.50 12.79
C ILE A 393 -8.66 11.11 11.90
N GLN A 394 -7.40 11.13 12.36
CA GLN A 394 -6.27 11.62 11.57
C GLN A 394 -6.12 10.83 10.27
N PHE A 395 -6.16 9.50 10.34
CA PHE A 395 -6.10 8.62 9.19
C PHE A 395 -7.25 8.91 8.20
N TYR A 396 -8.46 9.05 8.70
CA TYR A 396 -9.64 9.28 7.89
C TYR A 396 -9.55 10.64 7.15
N CYS A 397 -9.15 11.71 7.85
CA CYS A 397 -8.90 13.02 7.25
C CYS A 397 -7.84 12.95 6.13
N LEU A 398 -6.74 12.21 6.37
CA LEU A 398 -5.66 12.11 5.38
C LEU A 398 -6.04 11.29 4.16
N VAL A 399 -6.74 10.15 4.34
CA VAL A 399 -7.26 9.35 3.22
C VAL A 399 -8.17 10.18 2.31
N ILE A 400 -9.06 10.97 2.92
CA ILE A 400 -9.96 11.87 2.20
C ILE A 400 -9.15 12.94 1.45
N GLY A 401 -8.22 13.61 2.11
CA GLY A 401 -7.42 14.66 1.48
C GLY A 401 -6.56 14.16 0.32
N PHE A 402 -6.05 12.91 0.38
CA PHE A 402 -5.34 12.27 -0.73
C PHE A 402 -6.26 11.73 -1.84
N SER A 403 -7.58 11.72 -1.63
CA SER A 403 -8.51 11.06 -2.56
C SER A 403 -8.45 11.61 -3.99
N VAL A 404 -8.29 12.93 -4.18
CA VAL A 404 -8.12 13.55 -5.51
C VAL A 404 -6.89 13.02 -6.23
N HIS A 405 -5.73 13.10 -5.56
CA HIS A 405 -4.47 12.64 -6.12
C HIS A 405 -4.51 11.17 -6.50
N ASN A 406 -5.04 10.34 -5.60
CA ASN A 406 -5.12 8.90 -5.79
C ASN A 406 -6.18 8.54 -6.84
N SER A 407 -7.28 9.29 -6.96
CA SER A 407 -8.29 9.10 -8.02
C SER A 407 -7.70 9.32 -9.41
N VAL A 408 -6.86 10.35 -9.59
CA VAL A 408 -6.17 10.57 -10.85
C VAL A 408 -5.26 9.39 -11.19
N ALA A 409 -4.51 8.87 -10.22
CA ALA A 409 -3.67 7.68 -10.40
C ALA A 409 -4.48 6.46 -10.84
N VAL A 410 -5.63 6.22 -10.19
CA VAL A 410 -6.56 5.12 -10.51
C VAL A 410 -7.12 5.26 -11.93
N LEU A 411 -7.61 6.44 -12.29
CA LEU A 411 -8.14 6.70 -13.63
C LEU A 411 -7.07 6.50 -14.70
N GLU A 412 -5.86 7.02 -14.50
CA GLU A 412 -4.74 6.79 -15.43
C GLU A 412 -4.41 5.30 -15.58
N GLY A 413 -4.47 4.52 -14.50
CA GLY A 413 -4.25 3.08 -14.53
C GLY A 413 -5.34 2.33 -15.32
N HIS A 414 -6.61 2.67 -15.08
CA HIS A 414 -7.73 2.06 -15.83
C HIS A 414 -7.73 2.41 -17.31
N TRP A 415 -7.29 3.61 -17.69
CA TRP A 415 -7.18 4.05 -19.08
C TRP A 415 -5.89 3.60 -19.77
N GLY A 416 -4.99 2.91 -19.06
CA GLY A 416 -3.73 2.41 -19.62
C GLY A 416 -2.72 3.51 -19.97
N LYS A 417 -2.84 4.72 -19.41
CA LYS A 417 -1.89 5.80 -19.61
C LYS A 417 -0.53 5.42 -19.03
N LYS A 418 0.51 5.38 -19.84
CA LYS A 418 1.88 5.10 -19.37
C LYS A 418 2.45 6.26 -18.56
N SER A 419 3.15 5.94 -17.48
CA SER A 419 3.84 6.89 -16.63
C SER A 419 5.21 6.33 -16.22
N PRO A 420 6.25 7.17 -16.12
CA PRO A 420 7.54 6.72 -15.65
C PRO A 420 7.48 6.32 -14.17
N PHE A 421 8.34 5.39 -13.79
CA PHE A 421 8.52 5.04 -12.38
C PHE A 421 9.30 6.14 -11.66
N VAL A 422 8.62 6.88 -10.79
CA VAL A 422 9.23 7.91 -9.94
C VAL A 422 9.58 7.29 -8.59
N ARG A 423 10.87 7.27 -8.26
CA ARG A 423 11.40 6.76 -7.01
C ARG A 423 10.91 7.56 -5.81
N THR A 424 10.63 6.89 -4.69
CA THR A 424 10.36 7.52 -3.39
C THR A 424 11.70 7.84 -2.70
N PRO A 425 12.06 9.12 -2.45
CA PRO A 425 13.29 9.46 -1.73
C PRO A 425 13.34 8.87 -0.33
N LYS A 426 14.52 8.38 0.07
CA LYS A 426 14.83 7.88 1.42
C LYS A 426 15.75 8.86 2.15
N PHE A 427 15.64 8.94 3.48
CA PHE A 427 16.27 9.98 4.28
C PHE A 427 17.17 9.45 5.39
N ASN A 428 17.29 8.12 5.52
CA ASN A 428 17.97 7.46 6.62
C ASN A 428 17.39 7.88 7.99
N SER A 429 16.08 7.99 8.07
CA SER A 429 15.35 8.46 9.25
C SER A 429 15.02 7.29 10.18
N ASN A 430 15.25 7.50 11.48
CA ASN A 430 14.84 6.60 12.56
C ASN A 430 14.11 7.40 13.64
N ASP A 431 13.31 6.74 14.48
CA ASP A 431 12.74 7.36 15.67
C ASP A 431 13.86 7.94 16.56
N GLY A 432 13.73 9.21 16.91
CA GLY A 432 14.72 9.94 17.74
C GLY A 432 15.82 10.70 16.98
N LYS A 433 15.99 10.53 15.65
CA LYS A 433 16.89 11.36 14.86
C LYS A 433 16.13 12.47 14.14
N LYS A 434 16.44 13.74 14.45
CA LYS A 434 16.00 14.87 13.63
C LYS A 434 16.72 14.79 12.28
N VAL A 435 16.00 14.45 11.23
CA VAL A 435 16.53 14.49 9.87
C VAL A 435 16.55 15.95 9.41
N THR A 436 17.74 16.49 9.19
CA THR A 436 17.87 17.76 8.44
C THR A 436 17.46 17.50 7.00
N VAL A 437 16.36 18.12 6.56
CA VAL A 437 15.67 17.85 5.28
C VAL A 437 16.48 18.37 4.06
N LYS A 438 17.81 18.40 4.11
CA LYS A 438 18.66 18.67 2.95
C LYS A 438 18.86 17.37 2.14
N ASN A 439 17.81 16.95 1.43
CA ASN A 439 17.90 15.83 0.50
C ASN A 439 17.72 16.37 -0.93
N LYS A 440 18.73 16.14 -1.79
CA LYS A 440 18.77 16.64 -3.18
C LYS A 440 17.64 16.10 -4.07
N TYR A 441 16.99 15.02 -3.65
CA TYR A 441 15.91 14.38 -4.40
C TYR A 441 14.50 14.96 -4.10
N ILE A 442 14.40 16.00 -3.26
CA ILE A 442 13.13 16.65 -2.98
C ILE A 442 12.81 17.67 -4.09
N PRO A 443 11.64 17.56 -4.75
CA PRO A 443 11.22 18.53 -5.74
C PRO A 443 11.06 19.94 -5.16
N LYS A 444 11.56 20.97 -5.84
CA LYS A 444 11.48 22.38 -5.40
C LYS A 444 10.18 23.11 -5.82
N LYS A 445 9.32 22.55 -6.67
CA LYS A 445 8.11 23.21 -7.21
C LYS A 445 6.82 22.75 -6.48
N ILE A 446 5.82 23.65 -6.29
CA ILE A 446 4.49 23.31 -5.76
C ILE A 446 3.80 22.39 -6.76
N SER A 447 3.31 21.26 -6.28
CA SER A 447 2.54 20.36 -7.11
C SER A 447 1.20 21.01 -7.47
N ALA A 448 0.74 20.83 -8.71
CA ALA A 448 -0.61 21.24 -9.11
C ALA A 448 -1.68 20.61 -8.22
N PHE A 449 -1.43 19.40 -7.70
CA PHE A 449 -2.33 18.76 -6.73
C PHE A 449 -2.46 19.57 -5.42
N THR A 450 -1.39 20.21 -4.94
CA THR A 450 -1.48 21.06 -3.73
C THR A 450 -2.42 22.26 -3.96
N LEU A 451 -2.39 22.86 -5.16
CA LEU A 451 -3.31 23.95 -5.52
C LEU A 451 -4.75 23.43 -5.66
N LEU A 452 -4.93 22.29 -6.28
CA LEU A 452 -6.24 21.67 -6.45
C LEU A 452 -6.86 21.29 -5.10
N GLU A 453 -6.09 20.69 -4.20
CA GLU A 453 -6.52 20.37 -2.83
C GLU A 453 -6.87 21.62 -2.03
N PHE A 454 -6.14 22.73 -2.24
CA PHE A 454 -6.47 24.02 -1.67
C PHE A 454 -7.82 24.55 -2.17
N VAL A 455 -8.10 24.46 -3.47
CA VAL A 455 -9.41 24.81 -4.03
C VAL A 455 -10.51 23.94 -3.44
N PHE A 456 -10.30 22.63 -3.34
CA PHE A 456 -11.28 21.73 -2.71
C PHE A 456 -11.50 22.02 -1.23
N SER A 457 -10.51 22.56 -0.51
CA SER A 457 -10.75 22.96 0.88
C SER A 457 -11.81 24.05 0.99
N PHE A 458 -11.81 25.04 0.08
CA PHE A 458 -12.86 26.05 0.01
C PHE A 458 -14.20 25.49 -0.46
N TYR A 459 -14.20 24.54 -1.39
CA TYR A 459 -15.41 23.85 -1.82
C TYR A 459 -16.09 23.13 -0.65
N PHE A 460 -15.33 22.45 0.21
CA PHE A 460 -15.89 21.76 1.36
C PHE A 460 -16.22 22.71 2.53
N LEU A 461 -15.55 23.85 2.64
CA LEU A 461 -15.98 24.94 3.53
C LEU A 461 -17.33 25.50 3.09
N PHE A 462 -17.53 25.69 1.78
CA PHE A 462 -18.83 26.05 1.22
C PHE A 462 -19.87 24.94 1.48
N GLY A 463 -19.50 23.67 1.37
CA GLY A 463 -20.37 22.53 1.72
C GLY A 463 -20.79 22.54 3.20
N LEU A 464 -19.85 22.87 4.11
CA LEU A 464 -20.16 23.03 5.54
C LEU A 464 -21.15 24.18 5.78
N TYR A 465 -20.93 25.32 5.11
CA TYR A 465 -21.82 26.47 5.17
C TYR A 465 -23.22 26.13 4.62
N SER A 466 -23.29 25.42 3.48
CA SER A 466 -24.55 24.97 2.88
C SER A 466 -25.31 24.02 3.80
N ALA A 467 -24.62 23.09 4.45
CA ALA A 467 -25.21 22.17 5.40
C ALA A 467 -25.78 22.86 6.64
N LEU A 468 -25.17 23.96 7.09
CA LEU A 468 -25.68 24.78 8.21
C LEU A 468 -26.95 25.54 7.85
N ILE A 469 -27.08 26.02 6.59
CA ILE A 469 -28.23 26.84 6.17
C ILE A 469 -29.40 26.00 5.69
N MET A 470 -29.11 24.89 4.97
CA MET A 470 -30.11 24.07 4.29
C MET A 470 -30.46 22.79 5.07
N GLY A 471 -29.64 22.43 6.08
CA GLY A 471 -29.84 21.21 6.84
C GLY A 471 -31.07 21.31 7.75
N GLU A 472 -31.94 20.32 7.66
CA GLU A 472 -32.95 20.06 8.66
C GLU A 472 -32.33 19.46 9.93
N THR A 473 -33.04 19.48 11.06
CA THR A 473 -32.58 18.86 12.32
C THR A 473 -32.25 17.39 12.19
N SER A 474 -32.82 16.68 11.21
CA SER A 474 -32.51 15.29 10.84
C SER A 474 -31.15 15.11 10.16
N ASP A 475 -30.58 16.18 9.60
CA ASP A 475 -29.36 16.15 8.78
C ASP A 475 -28.09 16.54 9.56
N PHE A 476 -28.18 16.62 10.87
CA PHE A 476 -27.08 17.04 11.77
C PHE A 476 -25.78 16.24 11.54
N TRP A 477 -25.87 15.00 11.05
CA TRP A 477 -24.72 14.14 10.75
C TRP A 477 -23.91 14.59 9.51
N ILE A 478 -24.46 15.43 8.67
CA ILE A 478 -23.79 15.96 7.48
C ILE A 478 -22.70 16.97 7.87
N LEU A 479 -22.91 17.72 8.97
CA LEU A 479 -21.94 18.70 9.46
C LEU A 479 -20.57 18.10 9.82
N PRO A 480 -20.48 17.04 10.68
CA PRO A 480 -19.20 16.40 10.97
C PRO A 480 -18.52 15.86 9.72
N PHE A 481 -19.27 15.35 8.75
CA PHE A 481 -18.69 14.84 7.50
C PHE A 481 -18.04 15.95 6.70
N HIS A 482 -18.73 17.08 6.43
CA HIS A 482 -18.14 18.22 5.71
C HIS A 482 -16.98 18.87 6.48
N LEU A 483 -17.03 18.88 7.81
CA LEU A 483 -15.92 19.35 8.63
C LEU A 483 -14.66 18.46 8.43
N ILE A 484 -14.81 17.15 8.42
CA ILE A 484 -13.72 16.20 8.16
C ILE A 484 -13.16 16.40 6.74
N LEU A 485 -14.01 16.61 5.73
CA LEU A 485 -13.60 16.91 4.37
C LEU A 485 -12.75 18.21 4.33
N PHE A 486 -13.25 19.28 4.92
CA PHE A 486 -12.53 20.55 5.00
C PHE A 486 -11.17 20.40 5.69
N ILE A 487 -11.12 19.75 6.86
CA ILE A 487 -9.88 19.52 7.61
C ILE A 487 -8.90 18.65 6.79
N GLY A 488 -9.38 17.61 6.14
CA GLY A 488 -8.54 16.70 5.34
C GLY A 488 -7.85 17.41 4.19
N PHE A 489 -8.62 18.10 3.36
CA PHE A 489 -8.06 18.85 2.21
C PHE A 489 -7.20 20.03 2.64
N SER A 490 -7.60 20.78 3.67
CA SER A 490 -6.80 21.88 4.22
C SER A 490 -5.47 21.41 4.79
N SER A 491 -5.46 20.30 5.52
CA SER A 491 -4.25 19.74 6.13
C SER A 491 -3.20 19.36 5.08
N ILE A 492 -3.61 18.71 3.98
CA ILE A 492 -2.69 18.30 2.92
C ILE A 492 -2.19 19.50 2.13
N SER A 493 -3.05 20.45 1.79
CA SER A 493 -2.65 21.65 1.06
C SER A 493 -1.67 22.53 1.86
N ILE A 494 -1.95 22.77 3.15
CA ILE A 494 -1.08 23.53 4.05
C ILE A 494 0.28 22.83 4.23
N PHE A 495 0.27 21.51 4.43
CA PHE A 495 1.52 20.76 4.55
C PHE A 495 2.33 20.81 3.25
N GLY A 496 1.68 20.69 2.08
CA GLY A 496 2.32 20.81 0.79
C GLY A 496 2.94 22.19 0.53
N MET A 497 2.37 23.24 1.09
CA MET A 497 2.93 24.59 1.04
C MET A 497 4.09 24.77 2.03
N LYS A 498 3.97 24.27 3.27
CA LYS A 498 5.00 24.42 4.33
C LYS A 498 6.30 23.66 4.10
N GLN A 499 6.30 22.55 3.38
CA GLN A 499 7.54 21.79 3.12
C GLN A 499 8.60 22.53 2.28
N ARG A 500 8.40 23.81 2.00
CA ARG A 500 9.26 24.69 1.19
C ARG A 500 9.83 25.88 1.94
N LEU A 501 9.20 26.22 3.06
CA LEU A 501 9.70 27.23 3.98
C LEU A 501 10.69 26.60 4.96
#